data_dcaa37a1cc27c16d8b6236e963c4919e
#
_entry.id   dcaa37a1cc27c16d8b6236e963c4919e
#
_cell.length_a   1.000
_cell.length_b   1.000
_cell.length_c   1.000
_cell.angle_alpha   90.00
_cell.angle_beta   90.00
_cell.angle_gamma   90.00
#
_symmetry.space_group_name_H-M   'P 1'
#
loop_
_entity.id
_entity.type
_entity.pdbx_description
1 polymer ?
#
loop_
_entity_poly.entity_id
_entity_poly.type
_entity_poly.pdbx_seq_one_letter_code
_entity_poly.pdbx_strand_id
1 'polypeptide(L)'
;MPKVACSVALAFALSAVPGFCHSWPGGKASDRFDTGKGELEIVFLGHASLVFVYGGSYLYIDPVSQYGDFSKYPKADLILITHEHGDHLDPKAIAALSKSGTRMLLPEAARRVLGKGEALDHGTPLDVAGFKVLAVPAYNTTPGRTNYHPKDRHDNGYVITAGALRVYVAGDTELIPEMANVGPVDIAFLPMNQPYTMTPEQTAAAARLIKPKILYPYHFGSTDTAALLKLLADDKAIEVRIRNLQ
;
A
#
# COMPACT_ATOMS: atom_id res chain seq x y z
N MET A 1 57.22 -31.69 16.07
CA MET A 1 56.44 -31.68 14.81
C MET A 1 55.06 -31.06 15.09
N PRO A 2 54.77 -29.87 14.63
CA PRO A 2 53.47 -29.24 14.85
C PRO A 2 52.45 -29.73 13.80
N LYS A 3 51.26 -30.08 14.28
CA LYS A 3 50.11 -30.45 13.44
C LYS A 3 49.49 -29.21 12.85
N VAL A 4 49.48 -29.12 11.51
CA VAL A 4 48.77 -28.09 10.76
C VAL A 4 47.29 -28.48 10.70
N ALA A 5 46.43 -27.66 11.31
CA ALA A 5 45.00 -27.79 11.19
C ALA A 5 44.55 -27.10 9.89
N CYS A 6 43.98 -27.87 8.97
CA CYS A 6 43.42 -27.39 7.72
C CYS A 6 41.99 -26.95 7.98
N SER A 7 41.74 -25.64 8.04
CA SER A 7 40.38 -25.08 8.13
C SER A 7 39.74 -25.09 6.73
N VAL A 8 38.74 -25.92 6.54
CA VAL A 8 37.91 -25.93 5.35
C VAL A 8 36.88 -24.79 5.50
N ALA A 9 37.06 -23.72 4.76
CA ALA A 9 36.06 -22.67 4.62
C ALA A 9 34.96 -23.14 3.68
N LEU A 10 33.77 -23.36 4.22
CA LEU A 10 32.58 -23.73 3.46
C LEU A 10 32.05 -22.43 2.81
N ALA A 11 32.36 -22.24 1.54
CA ALA A 11 31.78 -21.15 0.76
C ALA A 11 30.28 -21.49 0.44
N PHE A 12 29.38 -20.80 1.08
CA PHE A 12 27.98 -20.80 0.67
C PHE A 12 27.88 -20.06 -0.67
N ALA A 13 27.72 -20.80 -1.75
CA ALA A 13 27.32 -20.24 -3.03
C ALA A 13 25.86 -19.77 -2.92
N LEU A 14 25.63 -18.45 -2.84
CA LEU A 14 24.32 -17.88 -3.11
C LEU A 14 24.00 -18.17 -4.58
N SER A 15 23.12 -19.14 -4.83
CA SER A 15 22.50 -19.31 -6.13
C SER A 15 21.57 -18.11 -6.36
N ALA A 16 22.02 -17.15 -7.15
CA ALA A 16 21.15 -16.10 -7.68
C ALA A 16 20.09 -16.78 -8.55
N VAL A 17 18.86 -16.86 -8.06
CA VAL A 17 17.70 -17.18 -8.89
C VAL A 17 17.63 -16.05 -9.92
N PRO A 18 17.61 -16.35 -11.26
CA PRO A 18 17.45 -15.28 -12.25
C PRO A 18 16.12 -14.61 -12.01
N GLY A 19 16.15 -13.41 -11.44
CA GLY A 19 14.98 -12.56 -11.31
C GLY A 19 14.47 -12.29 -12.73
N PHE A 20 13.29 -12.78 -13.05
CA PHE A 20 12.56 -12.32 -14.23
C PHE A 20 12.39 -10.81 -14.06
N CYS A 21 13.14 -10.03 -14.84
CA CYS A 21 12.92 -8.60 -14.96
C CYS A 21 11.60 -8.41 -15.72
N HIS A 22 10.49 -8.55 -15.00
CA HIS A 22 9.17 -8.31 -15.56
C HIS A 22 8.99 -6.80 -15.65
N SER A 23 9.04 -6.25 -16.87
CA SER A 23 8.68 -4.86 -17.06
C SER A 23 7.16 -4.72 -17.00
N TRP A 24 6.68 -3.97 -16.02
CA TRP A 24 5.25 -3.70 -15.90
C TRP A 24 4.73 -2.89 -17.09
N PRO A 25 3.49 -3.14 -17.56
CA PRO A 25 2.88 -2.39 -18.63
C PRO A 25 2.98 -0.87 -18.40
N GLY A 26 3.36 -0.12 -19.44
CA GLY A 26 3.56 1.33 -19.33
C GLY A 26 4.83 1.76 -18.59
N GLY A 27 5.81 0.85 -18.36
CA GLY A 27 7.08 1.19 -17.72
C GLY A 27 6.93 1.59 -16.25
N LYS A 28 5.90 1.06 -15.55
CA LYS A 28 5.66 1.39 -14.14
C LYS A 28 6.81 0.92 -13.25
N ALA A 29 7.21 1.81 -12.34
CA ALA A 29 8.25 1.52 -11.36
C ALA A 29 7.74 0.55 -10.29
N SER A 30 8.66 -0.24 -9.74
CA SER A 30 8.39 -1.10 -8.58
C SER A 30 9.57 -1.09 -7.60
N ASP A 31 9.28 -1.37 -6.34
CA ASP A 31 10.27 -1.66 -5.31
C ASP A 31 10.05 -3.08 -4.78
N ARG A 32 11.14 -3.74 -4.35
CA ARG A 32 11.13 -5.12 -3.88
C ARG A 32 11.66 -5.20 -2.47
N PHE A 33 11.04 -6.05 -1.66
CA PHE A 33 11.30 -6.18 -0.24
C PHE A 33 11.37 -7.64 0.16
N ASP A 34 12.41 -8.02 0.92
CA ASP A 34 12.48 -9.33 1.56
C ASP A 34 11.46 -9.40 2.69
N THR A 35 10.61 -10.43 2.66
CA THR A 35 9.58 -10.69 3.67
C THR A 35 10.01 -11.74 4.70
N GLY A 36 11.23 -12.27 4.61
CA GLY A 36 11.69 -13.44 5.35
C GLY A 36 11.08 -14.77 4.90
N LYS A 37 10.11 -14.73 3.97
CA LYS A 37 9.45 -15.90 3.37
C LYS A 37 9.23 -15.73 1.86
N GLY A 38 10.11 -14.98 1.20
CA GLY A 38 10.04 -14.61 -0.20
C GLY A 38 10.07 -13.12 -0.38
N GLU A 39 9.82 -12.66 -1.60
CA GLU A 39 9.90 -11.25 -1.98
C GLU A 39 8.50 -10.68 -2.17
N LEU A 40 8.24 -9.50 -1.61
CA LEU A 40 7.10 -8.65 -1.95
C LEU A 40 7.55 -7.62 -2.98
N GLU A 41 6.93 -7.59 -4.15
CA GLU A 41 7.07 -6.48 -5.11
C GLU A 41 5.89 -5.54 -4.96
N ILE A 42 6.18 -4.23 -4.84
CA ILE A 42 5.18 -3.16 -4.81
C ILE A 42 5.33 -2.33 -6.06
N VAL A 43 4.29 -2.25 -6.89
CA VAL A 43 4.26 -1.50 -8.15
C VAL A 43 3.44 -0.23 -7.99
N PHE A 44 3.98 0.88 -8.47
CA PHE A 44 3.38 2.21 -8.38
C PHE A 44 2.66 2.54 -9.68
N LEU A 45 1.33 2.46 -9.70
CA LEU A 45 0.55 2.69 -10.92
C LEU A 45 0.27 4.16 -11.16
N GLY A 46 -0.11 4.88 -10.10
CA GLY A 46 -0.43 6.30 -10.13
C GLY A 46 -1.45 6.64 -9.04
N HIS A 47 -1.43 7.88 -8.55
CA HIS A 47 -2.31 8.40 -7.50
C HIS A 47 -2.30 7.52 -6.24
N ALA A 48 -3.36 6.73 -6.03
CA ALA A 48 -3.48 5.75 -4.96
C ALA A 48 -3.45 4.30 -5.45
N SER A 49 -3.34 4.07 -6.78
CA SER A 49 -3.37 2.75 -7.36
C SER A 49 -2.02 2.03 -7.20
N LEU A 50 -2.05 0.87 -6.52
CA LEU A 50 -0.87 0.05 -6.24
C LEU A 50 -1.11 -1.42 -6.64
N VAL A 51 -0.03 -2.15 -6.92
CA VAL A 51 -0.05 -3.61 -7.04
C VAL A 51 0.96 -4.21 -6.08
N PHE A 52 0.54 -5.21 -5.32
CA PHE A 52 1.41 -6.02 -4.48
C PHE A 52 1.48 -7.43 -5.06
N VAL A 53 2.69 -7.91 -5.29
CA VAL A 53 2.93 -9.29 -5.77
C VAL A 53 3.70 -10.05 -4.72
N TYR A 54 3.09 -11.13 -4.22
CA TYR A 54 3.70 -11.97 -3.20
C TYR A 54 3.26 -13.43 -3.35
N GLY A 55 4.20 -14.37 -3.33
CA GLY A 55 3.90 -15.79 -3.43
C GLY A 55 3.16 -16.20 -4.71
N GLY A 56 3.30 -15.45 -5.80
CA GLY A 56 2.60 -15.65 -7.06
C GLY A 56 1.18 -15.05 -7.11
N SER A 57 0.71 -14.43 -6.03
CA SER A 57 -0.59 -13.76 -5.96
C SER A 57 -0.47 -12.27 -6.29
N TYR A 58 -1.49 -11.74 -6.96
CA TYR A 58 -1.61 -10.33 -7.36
C TYR A 58 -2.73 -9.65 -6.56
N LEU A 59 -2.35 -8.71 -5.70
CA LEU A 59 -3.25 -7.84 -4.95
C LEU A 59 -3.23 -6.44 -5.57
N TYR A 60 -4.38 -5.90 -5.94
CA TYR A 60 -4.55 -4.55 -6.43
C TYR A 60 -5.25 -3.69 -5.39
N ILE A 61 -4.77 -2.47 -5.19
CA ILE A 61 -5.36 -1.49 -4.29
C ILE A 61 -5.81 -0.32 -5.16
N ASP A 62 -7.09 0.05 -5.04
CA ASP A 62 -7.71 1.18 -5.74
C ASP A 62 -7.34 1.26 -7.23
N PRO A 63 -7.58 0.19 -8.03
CA PRO A 63 -7.22 0.21 -9.45
C PRO A 63 -8.13 1.14 -10.24
N VAL A 64 -7.54 2.14 -10.93
CA VAL A 64 -8.27 3.13 -11.75
C VAL A 64 -7.69 3.19 -13.15
N SER A 65 -8.55 3.07 -14.17
CA SER A 65 -8.20 2.97 -15.61
C SER A 65 -7.40 4.17 -16.13
N GLN A 66 -7.44 5.31 -15.44
CA GLN A 66 -6.63 6.48 -15.76
C GLN A 66 -5.13 6.17 -15.65
N TYR A 67 -4.72 5.25 -14.77
CA TYR A 67 -3.32 4.97 -14.45
C TYR A 67 -2.74 3.76 -15.20
N GLY A 68 -3.56 3.05 -15.98
CA GLY A 68 -3.08 1.94 -16.80
C GLY A 68 -4.17 1.22 -17.58
N ASP A 69 -3.75 0.58 -18.67
CA ASP A 69 -4.61 -0.34 -19.43
C ASP A 69 -4.59 -1.71 -18.74
N PHE A 70 -5.51 -1.92 -17.79
CA PHE A 70 -5.58 -3.13 -16.98
C PHE A 70 -5.90 -4.41 -17.76
N SER A 71 -6.24 -4.33 -19.04
CA SER A 71 -6.34 -5.52 -19.89
C SER A 71 -4.99 -6.21 -20.14
N LYS A 72 -3.89 -5.45 -19.95
CA LYS A 72 -2.50 -5.91 -20.11
C LYS A 72 -1.85 -6.38 -18.81
N TYR A 73 -2.53 -6.22 -17.68
CA TYR A 73 -2.00 -6.59 -16.36
C TYR A 73 -2.41 -8.01 -15.97
N PRO A 74 -1.64 -8.69 -15.12
CA PRO A 74 -2.05 -9.96 -14.55
C PRO A 74 -3.40 -9.84 -13.84
N LYS A 75 -4.21 -10.92 -13.91
CA LYS A 75 -5.50 -10.94 -13.22
C LYS A 75 -5.31 -10.95 -11.71
N ALA A 76 -6.19 -10.25 -11.01
CA ALA A 76 -6.16 -10.13 -9.57
C ALA A 76 -6.59 -11.43 -8.86
N ASP A 77 -5.88 -11.79 -7.82
CA ASP A 77 -6.34 -12.75 -6.80
C ASP A 77 -7.13 -12.01 -5.70
N LEU A 78 -6.72 -10.78 -5.41
CA LEU A 78 -7.36 -9.90 -4.44
C LEU A 78 -7.42 -8.46 -4.96
N ILE A 79 -8.56 -7.80 -4.74
CA ILE A 79 -8.73 -6.36 -4.95
C ILE A 79 -9.16 -5.74 -3.62
N LEU A 80 -8.47 -4.70 -3.18
CA LEU A 80 -8.85 -3.87 -2.04
C LEU A 80 -9.28 -2.50 -2.54
N ILE A 81 -10.42 -2.03 -2.08
CA ILE A 81 -10.91 -0.67 -2.35
C ILE A 81 -11.01 0.07 -1.02
N THR A 82 -10.43 1.25 -0.95
CA THR A 82 -10.42 2.06 0.27
C THR A 82 -11.75 2.77 0.51
N HIS A 83 -12.36 3.31 -0.55
CA HIS A 83 -13.64 4.03 -0.47
C HIS A 83 -14.28 4.19 -1.87
N GLU A 84 -15.46 4.83 -1.95
CA GLU A 84 -16.28 4.87 -3.16
C GLU A 84 -15.98 6.00 -4.14
N HIS A 85 -15.04 6.90 -3.89
CA HIS A 85 -14.72 7.98 -4.83
C HIS A 85 -14.16 7.44 -6.15
N GLY A 86 -14.43 8.15 -7.26
CA GLY A 86 -14.14 7.64 -8.61
C GLY A 86 -12.65 7.56 -8.96
N ASP A 87 -11.78 8.19 -8.19
CA ASP A 87 -10.32 8.09 -8.27
C ASP A 87 -9.73 6.93 -7.45
N HIS A 88 -10.62 6.12 -6.80
CA HIS A 88 -10.28 4.89 -6.07
C HIS A 88 -11.12 3.69 -6.52
N LEU A 89 -12.38 3.90 -6.88
CA LEU A 89 -13.30 2.84 -7.29
C LEU A 89 -13.67 3.01 -8.77
N ASP A 90 -13.03 2.21 -9.63
CA ASP A 90 -13.30 2.17 -11.07
C ASP A 90 -13.83 0.78 -11.48
N PRO A 91 -15.15 0.67 -11.76
CA PRO A 91 -15.74 -0.60 -12.20
C PRO A 91 -15.10 -1.19 -13.45
N LYS A 92 -14.56 -0.35 -14.37
CA LYS A 92 -13.91 -0.79 -15.62
C LYS A 92 -12.56 -1.45 -15.32
N ALA A 93 -11.73 -0.82 -14.50
CA ALA A 93 -10.46 -1.39 -14.06
C ALA A 93 -10.67 -2.71 -13.29
N ILE A 94 -11.64 -2.71 -12.36
CA ILE A 94 -12.00 -3.89 -11.58
C ILE A 94 -12.46 -5.04 -12.50
N ALA A 95 -13.31 -4.77 -13.49
CA ALA A 95 -13.76 -5.79 -14.44
C ALA A 95 -12.60 -6.34 -15.28
N ALA A 96 -11.69 -5.47 -15.74
CA ALA A 96 -10.52 -5.87 -16.52
C ALA A 96 -9.56 -6.77 -15.71
N LEU A 97 -9.44 -6.55 -14.41
CA LEU A 97 -8.56 -7.32 -13.52
C LEU A 97 -9.19 -8.63 -13.01
N SER A 98 -10.51 -8.70 -12.94
CA SER A 98 -11.21 -9.83 -12.32
C SER A 98 -11.07 -11.11 -13.15
N LYS A 99 -10.98 -12.25 -12.44
CA LYS A 99 -11.08 -13.63 -12.93
C LYS A 99 -12.01 -14.43 -12.02
N SER A 100 -12.34 -15.66 -12.40
CA SER A 100 -12.99 -16.59 -11.46
C SER A 100 -12.09 -16.77 -10.23
N GLY A 101 -12.66 -16.58 -9.03
CA GLY A 101 -11.93 -16.66 -7.76
C GLY A 101 -11.26 -15.36 -7.29
N THR A 102 -11.31 -14.27 -8.06
CA THR A 102 -10.88 -12.95 -7.53
C THR A 102 -11.76 -12.58 -6.36
N ARG A 103 -11.15 -12.36 -5.18
CA ARG A 103 -11.84 -11.76 -4.03
C ARG A 103 -11.72 -10.25 -4.08
N MET A 104 -12.76 -9.56 -3.63
CA MET A 104 -12.77 -8.11 -3.56
C MET A 104 -13.28 -7.69 -2.18
N LEU A 105 -12.46 -6.97 -1.44
CA LEU A 105 -12.75 -6.48 -0.10
C LEU A 105 -12.83 -4.96 -0.14
N LEU A 106 -13.86 -4.40 0.45
CA LEU A 106 -14.14 -2.96 0.41
C LEU A 106 -15.05 -2.56 1.57
N PRO A 107 -15.13 -1.25 1.92
CA PRO A 107 -16.12 -0.80 2.91
C PRO A 107 -17.55 -0.92 2.35
N GLU A 108 -18.53 -0.99 3.24
CA GLU A 108 -19.92 -1.18 2.87
C GLU A 108 -20.45 -0.06 1.95
N ALA A 109 -19.99 1.19 2.12
CA ALA A 109 -20.36 2.30 1.24
C ALA A 109 -19.93 2.04 -0.21
N ALA A 110 -18.68 1.65 -0.42
CA ALA A 110 -18.16 1.30 -1.74
C ALA A 110 -18.85 0.05 -2.33
N ARG A 111 -19.17 -0.95 -1.48
CA ARG A 111 -19.92 -2.14 -1.91
C ARG A 111 -21.31 -1.80 -2.45
N ARG A 112 -22.02 -0.85 -1.82
CA ARG A 112 -23.33 -0.38 -2.29
C ARG A 112 -23.23 0.30 -3.64
N VAL A 113 -22.21 1.14 -3.85
CA VAL A 113 -21.98 1.83 -5.13
C VAL A 113 -21.59 0.84 -6.24
N LEU A 114 -20.69 -0.10 -5.95
CA LEU A 114 -20.22 -1.06 -6.94
C LEU A 114 -21.23 -2.20 -7.21
N GLY A 115 -22.12 -2.49 -6.26
CA GLY A 115 -23.12 -3.56 -6.34
C GLY A 115 -22.56 -4.99 -6.18
N LYS A 116 -21.29 -5.15 -5.78
CA LYS A 116 -20.59 -6.45 -5.60
C LYS A 116 -19.40 -6.34 -4.66
N GLY A 117 -18.81 -7.48 -4.31
CA GLY A 117 -17.68 -7.58 -3.39
C GLY A 117 -18.12 -7.96 -1.97
N GLU A 118 -17.15 -8.11 -1.10
CA GLU A 118 -17.31 -8.49 0.30
C GLU A 118 -17.02 -7.29 1.19
N ALA A 119 -17.99 -6.87 2.01
CA ALA A 119 -17.74 -5.82 2.98
C ALA A 119 -16.70 -6.28 4.00
N LEU A 120 -15.71 -5.44 4.27
CA LEU A 120 -14.70 -5.69 5.29
C LEU A 120 -14.74 -4.56 6.32
N ASP A 121 -15.20 -4.90 7.51
CA ASP A 121 -15.25 -3.99 8.65
C ASP A 121 -13.88 -3.89 9.33
N HIS A 122 -13.69 -2.79 10.08
CA HIS A 122 -12.46 -2.54 10.81
C HIS A 122 -12.21 -3.57 11.93
N GLY A 123 -10.95 -3.87 12.18
CA GLY A 123 -10.48 -4.56 13.38
C GLY A 123 -10.34 -6.08 13.28
N THR A 124 -10.93 -6.74 12.28
CA THR A 124 -10.80 -8.19 12.12
C THR A 124 -9.83 -8.54 10.98
N PRO A 125 -8.68 -9.16 11.26
CA PRO A 125 -7.77 -9.58 10.21
C PRO A 125 -8.32 -10.78 9.44
N LEU A 126 -8.09 -10.78 8.13
CA LEU A 126 -8.50 -11.83 7.21
C LEU A 126 -7.30 -12.36 6.43
N ASP A 127 -7.10 -13.69 6.43
CA ASP A 127 -6.10 -14.33 5.57
C ASP A 127 -6.73 -14.61 4.19
N VAL A 128 -6.12 -14.05 3.15
CA VAL A 128 -6.65 -14.12 1.76
C VAL A 128 -5.53 -14.01 0.75
N ALA A 129 -5.52 -14.88 -0.26
CA ALA A 129 -4.56 -14.86 -1.38
C ALA A 129 -3.08 -14.79 -0.94
N GLY A 130 -2.72 -15.39 0.20
CA GLY A 130 -1.36 -15.37 0.75
C GLY A 130 -1.02 -14.11 1.56
N PHE A 131 -1.92 -13.14 1.65
CA PHE A 131 -1.80 -11.95 2.49
C PHE A 131 -2.67 -12.07 3.74
N LYS A 132 -2.25 -11.40 4.82
CA LYS A 132 -3.15 -11.08 5.92
C LYS A 132 -3.54 -9.61 5.81
N VAL A 133 -4.83 -9.34 5.71
CA VAL A 133 -5.40 -8.00 5.51
C VAL A 133 -6.19 -7.61 6.75
N LEU A 134 -5.94 -6.41 7.26
CA LEU A 134 -6.69 -5.79 8.35
C LEU A 134 -7.20 -4.43 7.87
N ALA A 135 -8.51 -4.24 7.82
CA ALA A 135 -9.09 -2.93 7.59
C ALA A 135 -9.01 -2.07 8.86
N VAL A 136 -8.63 -0.81 8.69
CA VAL A 136 -8.52 0.19 9.75
C VAL A 136 -9.22 1.48 9.31
N PRO A 137 -9.65 2.36 10.25
CA PRO A 137 -10.35 3.58 9.88
C PRO A 137 -9.53 4.53 9.00
N ALA A 138 -10.24 5.20 8.07
CA ALA A 138 -9.74 6.32 7.27
C ALA A 138 -10.83 7.40 7.23
N TYR A 139 -10.51 8.63 7.68
CA TYR A 139 -11.48 9.74 7.67
C TYR A 139 -10.80 11.09 7.90
N ASN A 140 -11.54 12.17 7.64
CA ASN A 140 -11.07 13.53 7.89
C ASN A 140 -11.60 14.08 9.23
N THR A 141 -10.77 14.92 9.86
CA THR A 141 -11.05 15.50 11.20
C THR A 141 -11.16 17.01 11.20
N THR A 142 -10.57 17.69 10.19
CA THR A 142 -10.54 19.16 10.12
C THR A 142 -11.93 19.71 9.80
N PRO A 143 -12.46 20.67 10.59
CA PRO A 143 -13.71 21.34 10.29
C PRO A 143 -13.74 21.90 8.87
N GLY A 144 -14.84 21.64 8.12
CA GLY A 144 -14.97 21.99 6.71
C GLY A 144 -14.35 21.02 5.72
N ARG A 145 -13.64 19.98 6.19
CA ARG A 145 -13.08 18.92 5.35
C ARG A 145 -13.64 17.54 5.64
N THR A 146 -14.37 17.40 6.74
CA THR A 146 -15.01 16.13 7.15
C THR A 146 -16.01 15.61 6.15
N ASN A 147 -16.54 16.46 5.27
CA ASN A 147 -17.48 16.08 4.22
C ASN A 147 -16.83 15.33 3.05
N TYR A 148 -15.50 15.43 2.88
CA TYR A 148 -14.79 14.64 1.87
C TYR A 148 -14.72 13.17 2.27
N HIS A 149 -14.31 12.90 3.52
CA HIS A 149 -14.17 11.55 4.10
C HIS A 149 -14.76 11.56 5.51
N PRO A 150 -16.10 11.45 5.62
CA PRO A 150 -16.77 11.50 6.92
C PRO A 150 -16.53 10.21 7.71
N LYS A 151 -16.34 10.31 9.04
CA LYS A 151 -16.04 9.18 9.91
C LYS A 151 -17.13 8.09 9.89
N ASP A 152 -18.39 8.48 9.78
CA ASP A 152 -19.55 7.58 9.78
C ASP A 152 -19.74 6.83 8.45
N ARG A 153 -18.99 7.16 7.39
CA ARG A 153 -18.94 6.40 6.14
C ARG A 153 -18.14 5.10 6.28
N HIS A 154 -17.25 5.01 7.28
CA HIS A 154 -16.41 3.85 7.56
C HIS A 154 -15.49 3.45 6.41
N ASP A 155 -14.81 4.43 5.81
CA ASP A 155 -13.79 4.19 4.80
C ASP A 155 -12.61 3.40 5.36
N ASN A 156 -11.93 2.63 4.52
CA ASN A 156 -10.86 1.74 4.90
C ASN A 156 -9.48 2.30 4.53
N GLY A 157 -8.56 2.32 5.50
CA GLY A 157 -7.16 2.03 5.27
C GLY A 157 -6.91 0.53 5.45
N TYR A 158 -5.74 0.04 5.07
CA TYR A 158 -5.39 -1.37 5.18
C TYR A 158 -4.02 -1.57 5.78
N VAL A 159 -3.90 -2.48 6.75
CA VAL A 159 -2.61 -3.07 7.14
C VAL A 159 -2.51 -4.44 6.47
N ILE A 160 -1.54 -4.57 5.57
CA ILE A 160 -1.33 -5.75 4.73
C ILE A 160 -0.03 -6.42 5.18
N THR A 161 -0.11 -7.71 5.52
CA THR A 161 1.07 -8.49 5.91
C THR A 161 1.39 -9.52 4.82
N ALA A 162 2.64 -9.53 4.37
CA ALA A 162 3.23 -10.51 3.47
C ALA A 162 4.46 -11.12 4.14
N GLY A 163 4.42 -12.40 4.51
CA GLY A 163 5.45 -13.01 5.34
C GLY A 163 5.60 -12.30 6.69
N ALA A 164 6.77 -11.72 6.97
CA ALA A 164 7.02 -10.91 8.16
C ALA A 164 6.85 -9.40 7.91
N LEU A 165 6.73 -8.98 6.65
CA LEU A 165 6.66 -7.56 6.27
C LEU A 165 5.23 -7.03 6.44
N ARG A 166 5.09 -5.87 7.08
CA ARG A 166 3.81 -5.19 7.29
C ARG A 166 3.78 -3.85 6.56
N VAL A 167 2.76 -3.64 5.75
CA VAL A 167 2.56 -2.42 4.96
C VAL A 167 1.23 -1.77 5.36
N TYR A 168 1.27 -0.50 5.71
CA TYR A 168 0.07 0.30 5.94
C TYR A 168 -0.22 1.17 4.72
N VAL A 169 -1.41 1.03 4.14
CA VAL A 169 -1.95 1.89 3.09
C VAL A 169 -3.12 2.65 3.71
N ALA A 170 -2.96 3.95 3.91
CA ALA A 170 -3.86 4.72 4.76
C ALA A 170 -5.25 4.96 4.14
N GLY A 171 -5.40 4.88 2.80
CA GLY A 171 -6.58 5.40 2.13
C GLY A 171 -6.62 6.93 2.19
N ASP A 172 -7.76 7.51 1.87
CA ASP A 172 -7.95 8.94 1.99
C ASP A 172 -8.37 9.32 3.42
N THR A 173 -7.46 9.98 4.10
CA THR A 173 -7.61 10.31 5.53
C THR A 173 -6.79 11.54 5.89
N GLU A 174 -7.17 12.24 6.92
CA GLU A 174 -6.28 13.12 7.67
C GLU A 174 -5.56 12.33 8.79
N LEU A 175 -4.71 13.01 9.57
CA LEU A 175 -4.11 12.45 10.78
C LEU A 175 -5.20 12.15 11.80
N ILE A 176 -5.40 10.87 12.11
CA ILE A 176 -6.41 10.38 13.05
C ILE A 176 -5.76 9.62 14.23
N PRO A 177 -6.37 9.65 15.42
CA PRO A 177 -5.81 8.97 16.60
C PRO A 177 -5.60 7.47 16.42
N GLU A 178 -6.45 6.81 15.64
CA GLU A 178 -6.42 5.37 15.37
C GLU A 178 -5.13 4.93 14.65
N MET A 179 -4.40 5.85 14.00
CA MET A 179 -3.09 5.56 13.40
C MET A 179 -2.05 5.08 14.43
N ALA A 180 -2.20 5.45 15.71
CA ALA A 180 -1.36 4.91 16.79
C ALA A 180 -1.53 3.39 16.99
N ASN A 181 -2.65 2.82 16.52
CA ASN A 181 -3.04 1.43 16.73
C ASN A 181 -2.81 0.53 15.51
N VAL A 182 -2.26 1.04 14.40
CA VAL A 182 -1.96 0.19 13.23
C VAL A 182 -0.84 -0.82 13.53
N GLY A 183 -0.18 -0.67 14.69
CA GLY A 183 0.91 -1.52 15.14
C GLY A 183 2.22 -1.21 14.43
N PRO A 184 3.32 -1.91 14.75
CA PRO A 184 4.55 -1.73 14.04
C PRO A 184 4.36 -2.10 12.57
N VAL A 185 4.69 -1.17 11.66
CA VAL A 185 4.68 -1.37 10.21
C VAL A 185 6.07 -1.05 9.64
N ASP A 186 6.46 -1.79 8.60
CA ASP A 186 7.75 -1.58 7.94
C ASP A 186 7.63 -0.47 6.90
N ILE A 187 6.50 -0.42 6.20
CA ILE A 187 6.23 0.51 5.10
C ILE A 187 4.89 1.19 5.34
N ALA A 188 4.81 2.50 5.14
CA ALA A 188 3.56 3.24 5.16
C ALA A 188 3.36 4.04 3.86
N PHE A 189 2.14 3.99 3.32
CA PHE A 189 1.65 4.87 2.27
C PHE A 189 0.70 5.88 2.92
N LEU A 190 1.07 7.16 2.91
CA LEU A 190 0.29 8.24 3.53
C LEU A 190 -0.11 9.27 2.48
N PRO A 191 -1.42 9.64 2.38
CA PRO A 191 -1.90 10.61 1.42
C PRO A 191 -1.48 12.03 1.81
N MET A 192 -1.26 12.90 0.81
CA MET A 192 -0.81 14.27 1.04
C MET A 192 -1.41 15.23 0.00
N ASN A 193 -2.73 15.25 -0.14
CA ASN A 193 -3.42 16.09 -1.15
C ASN A 193 -4.48 17.00 -0.51
N GLN A 194 -4.18 18.30 -0.44
CA GLN A 194 -5.13 19.29 0.08
C GLN A 194 -6.15 19.71 -0.98
N PRO A 195 -7.42 19.94 -0.59
CA PRO A 195 -7.99 19.92 0.79
C PRO A 195 -8.52 18.54 1.22
N TYR A 196 -8.30 17.49 0.45
CA TYR A 196 -8.99 16.20 0.57
C TYR A 196 -8.40 15.30 1.66
N THR A 197 -7.08 15.36 1.86
CA THR A 197 -6.35 14.51 2.80
C THR A 197 -5.35 15.32 3.64
N MET A 198 -4.26 14.75 4.09
CA MET A 198 -3.27 15.40 4.97
C MET A 198 -2.53 16.56 4.28
N THR A 199 -2.11 17.55 5.08
CA THR A 199 -1.03 18.48 4.70
C THR A 199 0.32 17.79 4.85
N PRO A 200 1.42 18.34 4.29
CA PRO A 200 2.78 17.83 4.57
C PRO A 200 3.10 17.73 6.06
N GLU A 201 2.64 18.68 6.88
CA GLU A 201 2.83 18.70 8.34
C GLU A 201 2.04 17.57 9.02
N GLN A 202 0.79 17.35 8.62
CA GLN A 202 -0.02 16.23 9.11
C GLN A 202 0.59 14.89 8.70
N THR A 203 1.09 14.76 7.47
CA THR A 203 1.77 13.54 6.98
C THR A 203 3.04 13.26 7.77
N ALA A 204 3.85 14.30 8.05
CA ALA A 204 5.03 14.16 8.90
C ALA A 204 4.68 13.75 10.34
N ALA A 205 3.62 14.34 10.91
CA ALA A 205 3.14 13.97 12.23
C ALA A 205 2.60 12.54 12.28
N ALA A 206 1.86 12.10 11.25
CA ALA A 206 1.40 10.73 11.10
C ALA A 206 2.58 9.74 11.01
N ALA A 207 3.61 10.07 10.22
CA ALA A 207 4.82 9.26 10.10
C ALA A 207 5.54 9.11 11.46
N ARG A 208 5.65 10.18 12.25
CA ARG A 208 6.23 10.13 13.61
C ARG A 208 5.38 9.31 14.59
N LEU A 209 4.07 9.31 14.42
CA LEU A 209 3.13 8.51 15.23
C LEU A 209 3.26 7.02 14.90
N ILE A 210 3.25 6.68 13.61
CA ILE A 210 3.28 5.30 13.09
C ILE A 210 4.70 4.70 13.16
N LYS A 211 5.72 5.52 12.92
CA LYS A 211 7.16 5.16 12.89
C LYS A 211 7.47 4.04 11.89
N PRO A 212 7.07 4.15 10.62
CA PRO A 212 7.46 3.18 9.61
C PRO A 212 8.97 3.28 9.33
N LYS A 213 9.59 2.20 8.87
CA LYS A 213 10.98 2.25 8.36
C LYS A 213 11.05 3.00 7.03
N ILE A 214 10.03 2.82 6.17
CA ILE A 214 9.91 3.45 4.85
C ILE A 214 8.55 4.13 4.74
N LEU A 215 8.58 5.40 4.32
CA LEU A 215 7.40 6.20 4.04
C LEU A 215 7.33 6.51 2.54
N TYR A 216 6.21 6.18 1.92
CA TYR A 216 5.83 6.64 0.59
C TYR A 216 4.69 7.66 0.73
N PRO A 217 4.92 8.96 0.47
CA PRO A 217 3.79 9.83 0.20
C PRO A 217 3.13 9.39 -1.11
N TYR A 218 1.82 9.27 -1.09
CA TYR A 218 1.02 8.90 -2.26
C TYR A 218 -0.22 9.79 -2.32
N HIS A 219 -1.06 9.69 -3.33
CA HIS A 219 -2.23 10.57 -3.47
C HIS A 219 -1.89 12.04 -3.16
N PHE A 220 -0.77 12.53 -3.70
CA PHE A 220 -0.30 13.88 -3.35
C PHE A 220 -0.64 14.94 -4.41
N GLY A 221 -1.19 14.55 -5.58
CA GLY A 221 -1.55 15.47 -6.66
C GLY A 221 -0.40 16.43 -6.99
N SER A 222 -0.65 17.73 -6.90
CA SER A 222 0.36 18.76 -7.11
C SER A 222 1.08 19.22 -5.84
N THR A 223 0.83 18.58 -4.69
CA THR A 223 1.47 18.95 -3.42
C THR A 223 2.99 18.73 -3.49
N ASP A 224 3.75 19.73 -3.06
CA ASP A 224 5.21 19.68 -3.07
C ASP A 224 5.74 18.64 -2.07
N THR A 225 6.29 17.55 -2.59
CA THR A 225 6.88 16.47 -1.78
C THR A 225 8.19 16.92 -1.09
N ALA A 226 8.86 17.97 -1.57
CA ALA A 226 10.06 18.50 -0.92
C ALA A 226 9.76 19.09 0.45
N ALA A 227 8.55 19.60 0.68
CA ALA A 227 8.10 20.05 1.99
C ALA A 227 8.13 18.90 3.02
N LEU A 228 7.63 17.70 2.65
CA LEU A 228 7.66 16.54 3.52
C LEU A 228 9.09 16.06 3.80
N LEU A 229 9.96 16.02 2.78
CA LEU A 229 11.38 15.67 2.96
C LEU A 229 12.07 16.59 3.96
N LYS A 230 11.81 17.92 3.88
CA LYS A 230 12.34 18.90 4.80
C LYS A 230 11.83 18.69 6.23
N LEU A 231 10.53 18.42 6.39
CA LEU A 231 9.89 18.20 7.70
C LEU A 231 10.44 16.95 8.41
N LEU A 232 10.81 15.91 7.66
CA LEU A 232 11.33 14.64 8.19
C LEU A 232 12.86 14.53 8.12
N ALA A 233 13.58 15.61 7.77
CA ALA A 233 15.04 15.55 7.56
C ALA A 233 15.84 15.05 8.78
N ASP A 234 15.34 15.28 9.99
CA ASP A 234 15.98 14.87 11.25
C ASP A 234 15.45 13.51 11.77
N ASP A 235 14.39 12.96 11.20
CA ASP A 235 13.80 11.68 11.58
C ASP A 235 14.54 10.50 10.90
N LYS A 236 15.81 10.30 11.25
CA LYS A 236 16.73 9.34 10.57
C LYS A 236 16.26 7.88 10.56
N ALA A 237 15.30 7.53 11.40
CA ALA A 237 14.70 6.19 11.43
C ALA A 237 13.63 5.97 10.34
N ILE A 238 13.20 7.04 9.65
CA ILE A 238 12.18 6.99 8.60
C ILE A 238 12.83 7.35 7.26
N GLU A 239 12.92 6.37 6.36
CA GLU A 239 13.34 6.61 4.98
C GLU A 239 12.16 7.08 4.15
N VAL A 240 12.18 8.32 3.66
CA VAL A 240 11.12 8.83 2.76
C VAL A 240 11.50 8.53 1.32
N ARG A 241 10.65 7.78 0.62
CA ARG A 241 10.82 7.44 -0.80
C ARG A 241 9.75 8.09 -1.65
N ILE A 242 10.14 9.01 -2.52
CA ILE A 242 9.21 9.60 -3.49
C ILE A 242 9.16 8.71 -4.73
N ARG A 243 7.93 8.41 -5.21
CA ARG A 243 7.69 7.71 -6.47
C ARG A 243 6.78 8.55 -7.36
N ASN A 244 6.88 8.38 -8.66
CA ASN A 244 5.98 9.06 -9.60
C ASN A 244 4.59 8.40 -9.51
N LEU A 245 3.68 9.07 -8.79
CA LEU A 245 2.29 8.68 -8.55
C LEU A 245 1.32 9.78 -9.03
N GLN A 246 1.77 10.61 -9.97
CA GLN A 246 0.95 11.61 -10.63
C GLN A 246 0.26 11.06 -11.87
#